data_1522fb70028dddb0d3227647ce858b59
#
_entry.id   1522fb70028dddb0d3227647ce858b59
#
_cell.length_a   1.000
_cell.length_b   1.000
_cell.length_c   1.000
_cell.angle_alpha   90.00
_cell.angle_beta   90.00
_cell.angle_gamma   90.00
#
_symmetry.space_group_name_H-M   'P 1'
#
loop_
_entity.id
_entity.type
_entity.pdbx_description
1 polymer ?
#
loop_
_entity_poly.entity_id
_entity_poly.type
_entity_poly.pdbx_seq_one_letter_code
_entity_poly.pdbx_strand_id
1 'polypeptide(L)'
;MTVQPSDSRPPAPASPDIAQARLKGMRGRRGVVGDSLHWLGVRLGIAYNGSFYYPSEDRSILECLIFPHYQLSREHQRIVFVGTAWYTHGYTRMFSRKIYTTVDPNPANAAYGAEQHIVDVVGNLERYMAPGSVDAIFLNGVVGWGLNARDEAETAFAACYRCLRKGGHFLIGWNDLPEHRPFRIEAVESLRKFRPLVFQPLETSEHLVDNEWRHTFSFFCK
;
A
#
# COMPACT_ATOMS: atom_id res chain seq x y z
N MET A 1 -17.64 24.22 -35.24
CA MET A 1 -16.46 23.85 -34.45
C MET A 1 -16.87 22.74 -33.51
N THR A 2 -16.60 21.51 -33.89
CA THR A 2 -16.97 20.31 -33.12
C THR A 2 -15.79 19.98 -32.22
N VAL A 3 -15.99 20.16 -30.91
CA VAL A 3 -15.00 19.78 -29.92
C VAL A 3 -15.06 18.25 -29.77
N GLN A 4 -13.97 17.57 -30.15
CA GLN A 4 -13.83 16.13 -29.89
C GLN A 4 -13.65 15.91 -28.39
N PRO A 5 -14.33 14.92 -27.77
CA PRO A 5 -14.06 14.55 -26.40
C PRO A 5 -12.65 13.92 -26.31
N SER A 6 -11.82 14.45 -25.41
CA SER A 6 -10.51 13.89 -25.10
C SER A 6 -10.68 12.47 -24.57
N ASP A 7 -10.07 11.51 -25.26
CA ASP A 7 -10.01 10.10 -24.88
C ASP A 7 -9.18 9.98 -23.57
N SER A 8 -9.85 10.00 -22.42
CA SER A 8 -9.25 9.84 -21.10
C SER A 8 -9.16 8.36 -20.71
N ARG A 9 -8.60 7.52 -21.60
CA ARG A 9 -8.20 6.18 -21.17
C ARG A 9 -7.09 6.27 -20.11
N PRO A 10 -7.23 5.56 -18.97
CA PRO A 10 -6.10 5.42 -18.06
C PRO A 10 -4.91 4.81 -18.82
N PRO A 11 -3.67 5.20 -18.50
CA PRO A 11 -2.49 4.60 -19.11
C PRO A 11 -2.51 3.08 -18.90
N ALA A 12 -2.07 2.35 -19.93
CA ALA A 12 -1.98 0.90 -19.87
C ALA A 12 -1.12 0.47 -18.66
N PRO A 13 -1.47 -0.65 -18.00
CA PRO A 13 -0.68 -1.16 -16.89
C PRO A 13 0.79 -1.35 -17.35
N ALA A 14 1.73 -0.94 -16.48
CA ALA A 14 3.16 -1.14 -16.75
C ALA A 14 3.41 -2.63 -16.95
N SER A 15 4.26 -2.98 -17.92
CA SER A 15 4.59 -4.37 -18.15
C SER A 15 5.22 -4.98 -16.89
N PRO A 16 4.94 -6.25 -16.56
CA PRO A 16 5.57 -6.98 -15.45
C PRO A 16 7.10 -6.87 -15.47
N ASP A 17 7.68 -6.70 -16.65
CA ASP A 17 9.12 -6.56 -16.89
C ASP A 17 9.76 -5.37 -16.17
N ILE A 18 9.06 -4.23 -16.01
CA ILE A 18 9.65 -3.05 -15.35
C ILE A 18 9.83 -3.31 -13.85
N ALA A 19 8.83 -3.88 -13.18
CA ALA A 19 8.93 -4.19 -11.76
C ALA A 19 9.99 -5.26 -11.51
N GLN A 20 10.02 -6.32 -12.30
CA GLN A 20 11.02 -7.39 -12.22
C GLN A 20 12.43 -6.88 -12.52
N ALA A 21 12.61 -6.04 -13.56
CA ALA A 21 13.90 -5.44 -13.87
C ALA A 21 14.41 -4.54 -12.72
N ARG A 22 13.54 -3.77 -12.09
CA ARG A 22 13.90 -2.93 -10.94
C ARG A 22 14.23 -3.78 -9.70
N LEU A 23 13.46 -4.82 -9.39
CA LEU A 23 13.76 -5.75 -8.32
C LEU A 23 15.09 -6.49 -8.54
N LYS A 24 15.35 -6.94 -9.77
CA LYS A 24 16.60 -7.58 -10.14
C LYS A 24 17.79 -6.63 -10.02
N GLY A 25 17.62 -5.36 -10.45
CA GLY A 25 18.64 -4.32 -10.30
C GLY A 25 18.95 -3.99 -8.83
N MET A 26 17.95 -4.04 -7.94
CA MET A 26 18.13 -3.84 -6.50
C MET A 26 18.83 -5.04 -5.84
N ARG A 27 18.48 -6.28 -6.22
CA ARG A 27 19.13 -7.50 -5.74
C ARG A 27 20.58 -7.58 -6.23
N GLY A 28 20.85 -7.24 -7.49
CA GLY A 28 22.19 -7.26 -8.08
C GLY A 28 23.18 -6.26 -7.49
N ARG A 29 22.72 -5.23 -6.79
CA ARG A 29 23.59 -4.22 -6.14
C ARG A 29 24.23 -4.72 -4.83
N ARG A 30 23.70 -5.74 -4.20
CA ARG A 30 24.22 -6.21 -2.90
C ARG A 30 25.29 -7.29 -3.02
N GLY A 31 25.28 -8.10 -4.09
CA GLY A 31 26.17 -9.24 -4.25
C GLY A 31 25.94 -10.32 -3.17
N VAL A 32 26.55 -11.49 -3.31
CA VAL A 32 26.35 -12.64 -2.42
C VAL A 32 26.70 -12.31 -0.95
N VAL A 33 27.75 -11.53 -0.73
CA VAL A 33 28.17 -11.12 0.63
C VAL A 33 27.17 -10.15 1.24
N GLY A 34 26.66 -9.19 0.45
CA GLY A 34 25.66 -8.23 0.91
C GLY A 34 24.33 -8.89 1.25
N ASP A 35 23.94 -9.91 0.50
CA ASP A 35 22.71 -10.69 0.76
C ASP A 35 22.85 -11.53 2.04
N SER A 36 24.03 -12.13 2.27
CA SER A 36 24.31 -12.91 3.49
C SER A 36 24.32 -12.01 4.73
N LEU A 37 24.90 -10.82 4.65
CA LEU A 37 24.91 -9.84 5.73
C LEU A 37 23.49 -9.30 6.00
N HIS A 38 22.71 -9.06 4.96
CA HIS A 38 21.31 -8.64 5.10
C HIS A 38 20.48 -9.74 5.76
N TRP A 39 20.64 -11.00 5.32
CA TRP A 39 19.96 -12.14 5.93
C TRP A 39 20.33 -12.29 7.42
N LEU A 40 21.61 -12.16 7.76
CA LEU A 40 22.05 -12.17 9.17
C LEU A 40 21.42 -11.01 9.96
N GLY A 41 21.39 -9.81 9.38
CA GLY A 41 20.75 -8.63 9.96
C GLY A 41 19.25 -8.83 10.22
N VAL A 42 18.56 -9.50 9.31
CA VAL A 42 17.14 -9.87 9.48
C VAL A 42 16.98 -10.84 10.65
N ARG A 43 17.80 -11.88 10.73
CA ARG A 43 17.76 -12.85 11.84
C ARG A 43 18.07 -12.24 13.19
N LEU A 44 18.94 -11.25 13.23
CA LEU A 44 19.29 -10.50 14.46
C LEU A 44 18.29 -9.38 14.77
N GLY A 45 17.26 -9.19 13.93
CA GLY A 45 16.28 -8.13 14.12
C GLY A 45 16.81 -6.71 13.85
N ILE A 46 17.98 -6.59 13.20
CA ILE A 46 18.61 -5.31 12.84
C ILE A 46 18.13 -4.81 11.48
N ALA A 47 17.86 -5.73 10.55
CA ALA A 47 17.28 -5.47 9.24
C ALA A 47 15.98 -6.25 9.06
N TYR A 48 15.06 -5.68 8.30
CA TYR A 48 13.79 -6.33 8.00
C TYR A 48 13.55 -6.41 6.49
N ASN A 49 13.07 -7.58 6.08
CA ASN A 49 12.51 -7.80 4.77
C ASN A 49 11.31 -8.74 4.96
N GLY A 50 10.08 -8.24 4.78
CA GLY A 50 8.86 -9.02 4.97
C GLY A 50 8.76 -10.20 4.01
N SER A 51 9.33 -10.07 2.80
CA SER A 51 9.45 -11.16 1.84
C SER A 51 10.29 -12.35 2.36
N PHE A 52 11.05 -12.16 3.45
CA PHE A 52 11.75 -13.24 4.15
C PHE A 52 10.80 -14.12 4.96
N TYR A 53 9.77 -13.53 5.57
CA TYR A 53 8.79 -14.27 6.37
C TYR A 53 7.66 -14.85 5.51
N TYR A 54 7.30 -14.12 4.45
CA TYR A 54 6.26 -14.51 3.50
C TYR A 54 6.74 -14.15 2.10
N PRO A 55 7.63 -14.96 1.50
CA PRO A 55 8.22 -14.65 0.21
C PRO A 55 7.17 -14.74 -0.89
N SER A 56 6.81 -13.57 -1.42
CA SER A 56 5.93 -13.45 -2.58
C SER A 56 6.38 -12.25 -3.42
N GLU A 57 6.01 -12.23 -4.68
CA GLU A 57 6.41 -11.18 -5.61
C GLU A 57 5.76 -9.85 -5.25
N ASP A 58 4.48 -9.86 -4.90
CA ASP A 58 3.73 -8.68 -4.45
C ASP A 58 4.37 -8.04 -3.22
N ARG A 59 4.81 -8.85 -2.24
CA ARG A 59 5.54 -8.33 -1.10
C ARG A 59 6.89 -7.75 -1.46
N SER A 60 7.58 -8.38 -2.39
CA SER A 60 8.86 -7.84 -2.88
C SER A 60 8.67 -6.48 -3.55
N ILE A 61 7.60 -6.31 -4.32
CA ILE A 61 7.24 -5.01 -4.93
C ILE A 61 6.88 -3.98 -3.85
N LEU A 62 6.02 -4.37 -2.90
CA LEU A 62 5.60 -3.48 -1.81
C LEU A 62 6.79 -3.00 -0.98
N GLU A 63 7.65 -3.93 -0.54
CA GLU A 63 8.71 -3.67 0.43
C GLU A 63 10.00 -3.14 -0.19
N CYS A 64 10.27 -3.48 -1.46
CA CYS A 64 11.51 -3.07 -2.13
C CYS A 64 11.33 -1.91 -3.14
N LEU A 65 10.12 -1.64 -3.61
CA LEU A 65 9.86 -0.55 -4.56
C LEU A 65 8.92 0.51 -3.98
N ILE A 66 7.76 0.09 -3.44
CA ILE A 66 6.75 1.03 -2.99
C ILE A 66 7.18 1.69 -1.68
N PHE A 67 7.43 0.94 -0.64
CA PHE A 67 7.79 1.51 0.68
C PHE A 67 9.04 2.38 0.67
N PRO A 68 10.15 2.03 -0.01
CA PRO A 68 11.32 2.88 -0.09
C PRO A 68 11.06 4.26 -0.70
N HIS A 69 10.15 4.36 -1.67
CA HIS A 69 9.72 5.65 -2.22
C HIS A 69 9.16 6.56 -1.12
N TYR A 70 8.25 6.06 -0.28
CA TYR A 70 7.66 6.83 0.80
C TYR A 70 8.60 7.03 1.99
N GLN A 71 9.42 6.02 2.29
CA GLN A 71 10.43 6.08 3.35
C GLN A 71 11.45 7.21 3.11
N LEU A 72 11.88 7.39 1.86
CA LEU A 72 12.87 8.39 1.46
C LEU A 72 12.25 9.75 1.15
N SER A 73 10.95 9.82 0.91
CA SER A 73 10.24 11.05 0.59
C SER A 73 10.24 12.02 1.76
N ARG A 74 10.56 13.29 1.49
CA ARG A 74 10.42 14.39 2.47
C ARG A 74 8.98 14.91 2.56
N GLU A 75 8.16 14.64 1.57
CA GLU A 75 6.77 15.13 1.48
C GLU A 75 5.77 14.22 2.23
N HIS A 76 6.12 12.94 2.40
CA HIS A 76 5.28 11.95 3.05
C HIS A 76 5.81 11.64 4.45
N GLN A 77 5.44 12.46 5.44
CA GLN A 77 5.90 12.32 6.82
C GLN A 77 4.92 11.55 7.68
N ARG A 78 3.59 11.76 7.48
CA ARG A 78 2.56 11.08 8.24
C ARG A 78 1.90 10.00 7.38
N ILE A 79 2.14 8.75 7.77
CA ILE A 79 1.75 7.56 7.02
C ILE A 79 0.83 6.71 7.88
N VAL A 80 -0.28 6.27 7.29
CA VAL A 80 -1.21 5.32 7.90
C VAL A 80 -1.17 4.01 7.12
N PHE A 81 -1.03 2.89 7.83
CA PHE A 81 -1.09 1.54 7.27
C PHE A 81 -2.28 0.78 7.88
N VAL A 82 -3.13 0.24 7.03
CA VAL A 82 -4.36 -0.46 7.41
C VAL A 82 -4.16 -1.97 7.22
N GLY A 83 -4.52 -2.73 8.24
CA GLY A 83 -4.36 -4.17 8.30
C GLY A 83 -2.98 -4.58 8.84
N THR A 84 -2.95 -5.13 10.05
CA THR A 84 -1.71 -5.61 10.68
C THR A 84 -1.74 -7.11 10.88
N ALA A 85 -0.57 -7.75 10.74
CA ALA A 85 -0.37 -9.16 10.96
C ALA A 85 1.09 -9.43 11.34
N TRP A 86 1.40 -10.63 11.78
CA TRP A 86 2.76 -11.01 12.19
C TRP A 86 3.83 -10.67 11.14
N TYR A 87 3.49 -10.76 9.85
CA TYR A 87 4.40 -10.47 8.75
C TYR A 87 4.53 -8.97 8.40
N THR A 88 3.66 -8.11 8.92
CA THR A 88 3.75 -6.65 8.74
C THR A 88 4.49 -5.94 9.87
N HIS A 89 4.81 -6.65 10.95
CA HIS A 89 5.43 -6.07 12.16
C HIS A 89 6.72 -5.29 11.85
N GLY A 90 7.50 -5.74 10.89
CA GLY A 90 8.73 -5.05 10.53
C GLY A 90 8.57 -3.71 9.81
N TYR A 91 7.37 -3.38 9.35
CA TYR A 91 7.11 -2.10 8.68
C TYR A 91 7.31 -0.92 9.65
N THR A 92 7.13 -1.15 10.96
CA THR A 92 7.44 -0.15 12.00
C THR A 92 8.90 0.31 11.95
N ARG A 93 9.83 -0.59 11.64
CA ARG A 93 11.25 -0.24 11.49
C ARG A 93 11.52 0.47 10.17
N MET A 94 10.85 0.06 9.09
CA MET A 94 10.98 0.72 7.78
C MET A 94 10.56 2.18 7.87
N PHE A 95 9.50 2.48 8.61
CA PHE A 95 8.95 3.82 8.80
C PHE A 95 9.35 4.50 10.11
N SER A 96 10.42 4.05 10.78
CA SER A 96 10.87 4.58 12.08
C SER A 96 11.22 6.08 12.07
N ARG A 97 11.47 6.68 10.89
CA ARG A 97 11.71 8.12 10.73
C ARG A 97 10.47 8.89 10.29
N LYS A 98 9.30 8.26 10.34
CA LYS A 98 8.00 8.82 9.95
C LYS A 98 7.06 8.82 11.15
N ILE A 99 6.03 9.65 11.09
CA ILE A 99 4.88 9.52 11.97
C ILE A 99 4.03 8.39 11.38
N TYR A 100 4.28 7.17 11.86
CA TYR A 100 3.71 5.95 11.32
C TYR A 100 2.63 5.43 12.26
N THR A 101 1.41 5.34 11.75
CA THR A 101 0.24 4.85 12.47
C THR A 101 -0.29 3.59 11.79
N THR A 102 -0.67 2.61 12.56
CA THR A 102 -1.32 1.39 12.07
C THR A 102 -2.77 1.32 12.55
N VAL A 103 -3.63 0.72 11.74
CA VAL A 103 -5.07 0.57 12.01
C VAL A 103 -5.47 -0.88 11.77
N ASP A 104 -6.08 -1.53 12.76
CA ASP A 104 -6.61 -2.89 12.62
C ASP A 104 -7.76 -3.08 13.64
N PRO A 105 -8.93 -3.63 13.24
CA PRO A 105 -10.05 -3.80 14.16
C PRO A 105 -9.82 -4.94 15.17
N ASN A 106 -8.90 -5.86 14.92
CA ASN A 106 -8.62 -6.95 15.83
C ASN A 106 -7.58 -6.51 16.88
N PRO A 107 -7.95 -6.44 18.18
CA PRO A 107 -7.04 -6.02 19.23
C PRO A 107 -5.82 -6.94 19.39
N ALA A 108 -5.92 -8.23 19.00
CA ALA A 108 -4.78 -9.14 19.02
C ALA A 108 -3.68 -8.74 18.03
N ASN A 109 -4.02 -8.03 16.96
CA ASN A 109 -3.08 -7.56 15.95
C ASN A 109 -2.30 -6.30 16.39
N ALA A 110 -2.67 -5.69 17.51
CA ALA A 110 -1.91 -4.56 18.09
C ALA A 110 -0.45 -4.93 18.39
N ALA A 111 -0.17 -6.20 18.70
CA ALA A 111 1.18 -6.71 18.89
C ALA A 111 2.08 -6.57 17.64
N TYR A 112 1.49 -6.44 16.47
CA TYR A 112 2.17 -6.28 15.18
C TYR A 112 2.10 -4.85 14.64
N GLY A 113 1.40 -3.97 15.36
CA GLY A 113 1.22 -2.58 15.02
C GLY A 113 2.41 -1.69 15.35
N ALA A 114 2.30 -0.42 14.97
CA ALA A 114 3.21 0.65 15.37
C ALA A 114 2.95 1.06 16.84
N GLU A 115 3.83 1.90 17.40
CA GLU A 115 3.59 2.54 18.68
C GLU A 115 2.26 3.31 18.68
N GLN A 116 1.96 4.00 17.58
CA GLN A 116 0.63 4.58 17.34
C GLN A 116 -0.24 3.55 16.61
N HIS A 117 -0.92 2.69 17.36
CA HIS A 117 -1.84 1.70 16.81
C HIS A 117 -3.29 2.05 17.19
N ILE A 118 -4.18 1.98 16.21
CA ILE A 118 -5.62 2.24 16.35
C ILE A 118 -6.34 0.90 16.25
N VAL A 119 -7.04 0.51 17.32
CA VAL A 119 -7.90 -0.68 17.32
C VAL A 119 -9.31 -0.25 16.93
N ASP A 120 -9.54 -0.11 15.62
CA ASP A 120 -10.85 0.25 15.05
C ASP A 120 -10.85 -0.09 13.54
N VAL A 121 -12.02 -0.04 12.92
CA VAL A 121 -12.16 -0.13 11.47
C VAL A 121 -11.69 1.16 10.81
N VAL A 122 -11.10 1.07 9.62
CA VAL A 122 -10.58 2.23 8.88
C VAL A 122 -11.68 3.27 8.54
N GLY A 123 -12.94 2.84 8.45
CA GLY A 123 -14.07 3.75 8.28
C GLY A 123 -14.25 4.78 9.42
N ASN A 124 -13.67 4.51 10.58
CA ASN A 124 -13.69 5.41 11.75
C ASN A 124 -12.41 6.28 11.85
N LEU A 125 -11.55 6.29 10.85
CA LEU A 125 -10.23 6.96 10.90
C LEU A 125 -10.32 8.44 11.32
N GLU A 126 -11.40 9.13 10.97
CA GLU A 126 -11.63 10.54 11.33
C GLU A 126 -11.78 10.79 12.83
N ARG A 127 -12.06 9.76 13.64
CA ARG A 127 -12.08 9.90 15.10
C ARG A 127 -10.69 10.11 15.68
N TYR A 128 -9.65 9.72 14.93
CA TYR A 128 -8.26 9.67 15.37
C TYR A 128 -7.35 10.62 14.60
N MET A 129 -7.72 10.96 13.36
CA MET A 129 -6.93 11.79 12.45
C MET A 129 -7.73 13.01 12.02
N ALA A 130 -7.14 14.19 12.18
CA ALA A 130 -7.75 15.42 11.69
C ALA A 130 -7.86 15.41 10.15
N PRO A 131 -8.88 16.07 9.58
CA PRO A 131 -9.00 16.21 8.13
C PRO A 131 -7.74 16.83 7.52
N GLY A 132 -7.26 16.28 6.43
CA GLY A 132 -6.09 16.79 5.71
C GLY A 132 -4.75 16.62 6.44
N SER A 133 -4.68 15.78 7.47
CA SER A 133 -3.48 15.62 8.29
C SER A 133 -2.55 14.47 7.86
N VAL A 134 -2.98 13.59 6.94
CA VAL A 134 -2.24 12.40 6.53
C VAL A 134 -1.65 12.59 5.14
N ASP A 135 -0.40 12.19 4.93
CA ASP A 135 0.28 12.31 3.64
C ASP A 135 0.09 11.09 2.75
N ALA A 136 0.08 9.89 3.34
CA ALA A 136 -0.14 8.65 2.61
C ALA A 136 -0.91 7.64 3.46
N ILE A 137 -1.85 6.93 2.82
CA ILE A 137 -2.59 5.81 3.42
C ILE A 137 -2.37 4.58 2.57
N PHE A 138 -1.97 3.48 3.21
CA PHE A 138 -1.81 2.16 2.60
C PHE A 138 -2.88 1.23 3.12
N LEU A 139 -3.78 0.81 2.24
CA LEU A 139 -4.82 -0.18 2.49
C LEU A 139 -4.46 -1.42 1.67
N ASN A 140 -3.56 -2.26 2.22
CA ASN A 140 -2.98 -3.38 1.50
C ASN A 140 -3.40 -4.72 2.10
N GLY A 141 -4.03 -5.58 1.29
CA GLY A 141 -4.51 -6.89 1.74
C GLY A 141 -5.67 -6.79 2.74
N VAL A 142 -6.55 -5.81 2.57
CA VAL A 142 -7.72 -5.58 3.44
C VAL A 142 -9.02 -5.86 2.70
N VAL A 143 -9.13 -5.45 1.43
CA VAL A 143 -10.27 -5.77 0.58
C VAL A 143 -10.26 -7.27 0.31
N GLY A 144 -11.37 -7.93 0.59
CA GLY A 144 -11.52 -9.39 0.51
C GLY A 144 -11.01 -10.16 1.73
N TRP A 145 -10.35 -9.48 2.70
CA TRP A 145 -9.78 -10.11 3.91
C TRP A 145 -10.30 -9.52 5.22
N GLY A 146 -11.13 -8.50 5.16
CA GLY A 146 -11.72 -7.83 6.31
C GLY A 146 -12.68 -6.73 5.90
N LEU A 147 -12.46 -6.13 4.73
CA LEU A 147 -13.36 -5.17 4.10
C LEU A 147 -14.11 -5.89 2.99
N ASN A 148 -15.25 -6.48 3.31
CA ASN A 148 -15.96 -7.42 2.47
C ASN A 148 -17.31 -6.89 1.94
N ALA A 149 -17.80 -5.79 2.48
CA ALA A 149 -19.04 -5.15 2.04
C ALA A 149 -18.74 -3.84 1.31
N ARG A 150 -19.51 -3.55 0.25
CA ARG A 150 -19.33 -2.33 -0.55
C ARG A 150 -19.61 -1.06 0.27
N ASP A 151 -20.61 -1.06 1.12
CA ASP A 151 -20.99 0.07 1.99
C ASP A 151 -19.92 0.35 3.06
N GLU A 152 -19.26 -0.69 3.57
CA GLU A 152 -18.09 -0.55 4.42
C GLU A 152 -16.93 0.11 3.64
N ALA A 153 -16.73 -0.30 2.38
CA ALA A 153 -15.70 0.30 1.52
C ALA A 153 -16.00 1.77 1.19
N GLU A 154 -17.28 2.13 0.96
CA GLU A 154 -17.70 3.52 0.80
C GLU A 154 -17.32 4.36 2.02
N THR A 155 -17.60 3.85 3.22
CA THR A 155 -17.28 4.52 4.49
C THR A 155 -15.76 4.64 4.67
N ALA A 156 -15.03 3.55 4.43
CA ALA A 156 -13.59 3.46 4.56
C ALA A 156 -12.85 4.43 3.63
N PHE A 157 -13.20 4.41 2.32
CA PHE A 157 -12.53 5.26 1.33
C PHE A 157 -12.90 6.74 1.52
N ALA A 158 -14.15 7.02 1.93
CA ALA A 158 -14.55 8.38 2.29
C ALA A 158 -13.75 8.92 3.50
N ALA A 159 -13.54 8.11 4.53
CA ALA A 159 -12.74 8.47 5.69
C ALA A 159 -11.27 8.70 5.29
N CYS A 160 -10.69 7.80 4.49
CA CYS A 160 -9.35 7.97 3.93
C CYS A 160 -9.22 9.28 3.13
N TYR A 161 -10.21 9.57 2.27
CA TYR A 161 -10.22 10.82 1.50
C TYR A 161 -10.21 12.05 2.41
N ARG A 162 -11.04 12.07 3.47
CA ARG A 162 -11.11 13.22 4.38
C ARG A 162 -9.83 13.41 5.17
N CYS A 163 -9.23 12.33 5.67
CA CYS A 163 -7.99 12.38 6.45
C CYS A 163 -6.76 12.75 5.62
N LEU A 164 -6.72 12.37 4.35
CA LEU A 164 -5.61 12.73 3.46
C LEU A 164 -5.56 14.24 3.19
N ARG A 165 -4.35 14.82 3.18
CA ARG A 165 -4.14 16.18 2.69
C ARG A 165 -4.37 16.28 1.18
N LYS A 166 -4.54 17.48 0.66
CA LYS A 166 -4.52 17.72 -0.79
C LYS A 166 -3.18 17.27 -1.36
N GLY A 167 -3.23 16.48 -2.43
CA GLY A 167 -2.05 15.82 -3.00
C GLY A 167 -1.51 14.65 -2.17
N GLY A 168 -2.22 14.21 -1.13
CA GLY A 168 -1.88 13.00 -0.38
C GLY A 168 -2.20 11.73 -1.17
N HIS A 169 -1.45 10.66 -0.91
CA HIS A 169 -1.51 9.42 -1.68
C HIS A 169 -2.36 8.35 -0.99
N PHE A 170 -3.13 7.63 -1.77
CA PHE A 170 -3.89 6.47 -1.35
C PHE A 170 -3.50 5.26 -2.18
N LEU A 171 -2.97 4.23 -1.53
CA LEU A 171 -2.65 2.94 -2.14
C LEU A 171 -3.68 1.90 -1.70
N ILE A 172 -4.25 1.19 -2.64
CA ILE A 172 -5.04 -0.01 -2.38
C ILE A 172 -4.28 -1.21 -2.96
N GLY A 173 -3.97 -2.19 -2.11
CA GLY A 173 -3.46 -3.50 -2.53
C GLY A 173 -4.55 -4.57 -2.32
N TRP A 174 -4.93 -5.28 -3.37
CA TRP A 174 -6.05 -6.21 -3.37
C TRP A 174 -5.80 -7.38 -4.32
N ASN A 175 -6.54 -8.47 -4.15
CA ASN A 175 -6.40 -9.65 -5.00
C ASN A 175 -7.50 -9.67 -6.06
N ASP A 176 -7.15 -9.62 -7.34
CA ASP A 176 -8.08 -9.67 -8.48
C ASP A 176 -8.50 -11.11 -8.79
N LEU A 177 -9.08 -11.76 -7.79
CA LEU A 177 -9.64 -13.10 -7.86
C LEU A 177 -11.11 -13.06 -7.43
N PRO A 178 -12.01 -13.82 -8.08
CA PRO A 178 -13.44 -13.81 -7.73
C PRO A 178 -13.72 -14.07 -6.25
N GLU A 179 -12.98 -14.99 -5.61
CA GLU A 179 -13.09 -15.36 -4.20
C GLU A 179 -12.57 -14.29 -3.22
N HIS A 180 -11.70 -13.38 -3.69
CA HIS A 180 -11.10 -12.32 -2.87
C HIS A 180 -11.54 -10.91 -3.30
N ARG A 181 -12.47 -10.82 -4.25
CA ARG A 181 -13.04 -9.58 -4.75
C ARG A 181 -14.54 -9.52 -4.46
N PRO A 182 -14.94 -9.22 -3.22
CA PRO A 182 -16.35 -9.27 -2.79
C PRO A 182 -17.22 -8.23 -3.50
N PHE A 183 -16.61 -7.17 -4.06
CA PHE A 183 -17.25 -6.13 -4.87
C PHE A 183 -16.26 -5.58 -5.90
N ARG A 184 -16.78 -4.90 -6.89
CA ARG A 184 -15.93 -4.16 -7.85
C ARG A 184 -15.43 -2.89 -7.18
N ILE A 185 -14.11 -2.71 -7.07
CA ILE A 185 -13.49 -1.54 -6.41
C ILE A 185 -13.90 -0.25 -7.12
N GLU A 186 -13.97 -0.25 -8.44
CA GLU A 186 -14.37 0.91 -9.26
C GLU A 186 -15.85 1.31 -9.07
N ALA A 187 -16.65 0.40 -8.50
CA ALA A 187 -18.05 0.67 -8.18
C ALA A 187 -18.24 1.43 -6.85
N VAL A 188 -17.16 1.60 -6.07
CA VAL A 188 -17.16 2.39 -4.83
C VAL A 188 -17.14 3.87 -5.18
N GLU A 189 -18.23 4.60 -4.89
CA GLU A 189 -18.39 5.99 -5.32
C GLU A 189 -17.40 6.94 -4.66
N SER A 190 -17.07 6.69 -3.39
CA SER A 190 -16.08 7.49 -2.66
C SER A 190 -14.68 7.41 -3.29
N LEU A 191 -14.35 6.35 -4.02
CA LEU A 191 -13.09 6.23 -4.76
C LEU A 191 -13.02 7.24 -5.93
N ARG A 192 -14.15 7.61 -6.53
CA ARG A 192 -14.20 8.59 -7.63
C ARG A 192 -13.77 10.00 -7.21
N LYS A 193 -13.68 10.28 -5.92
CA LYS A 193 -13.14 11.54 -5.40
C LYS A 193 -11.64 11.64 -5.57
N PHE A 194 -10.97 10.50 -5.69
CA PHE A 194 -9.54 10.42 -5.93
C PHE A 194 -9.23 10.46 -7.42
N ARG A 195 -8.03 10.88 -7.76
CA ARG A 195 -7.49 10.82 -9.11
C ARG A 195 -6.48 9.68 -9.19
N PRO A 196 -6.46 8.89 -10.28
CA PRO A 196 -5.37 7.94 -10.50
C PRO A 196 -4.01 8.64 -10.44
N LEU A 197 -3.05 8.01 -9.77
CA LEU A 197 -1.69 8.51 -9.61
C LEU A 197 -0.73 7.59 -10.35
N VAL A 198 -0.03 8.10 -11.36
CA VAL A 198 1.09 7.37 -11.96
C VAL A 198 2.22 7.29 -10.92
N PHE A 199 2.41 6.12 -10.34
CA PHE A 199 3.44 5.88 -9.34
C PHE A 199 4.78 5.69 -10.03
N GLN A 200 5.67 6.67 -9.91
CA GLN A 200 6.92 6.75 -10.67
C GLN A 200 7.79 5.49 -10.61
N PRO A 201 7.96 4.80 -9.47
CA PRO A 201 8.74 3.58 -9.43
C PRO A 201 8.19 2.42 -10.26
N LEU A 202 6.90 2.42 -10.59
CA LEU A 202 6.25 1.39 -11.42
C LEU A 202 5.72 1.94 -12.75
N GLU A 203 5.79 3.25 -12.96
CA GLU A 203 5.35 3.97 -14.19
C GLU A 203 3.88 3.73 -14.57
N THR A 204 3.05 3.40 -13.58
CA THR A 204 1.63 3.11 -13.77
C THR A 204 0.82 3.57 -12.57
N SER A 205 -0.49 3.78 -12.79
CA SER A 205 -1.46 3.99 -11.69
C SER A 205 -2.07 2.69 -11.18
N GLU A 206 -1.86 1.58 -11.91
CA GLU A 206 -2.28 0.27 -11.47
C GLU A 206 -1.25 -0.78 -11.92
N HIS A 207 -0.84 -1.64 -10.99
CA HIS A 207 0.14 -2.69 -11.25
C HIS A 207 -0.41 -4.04 -10.77
N LEU A 208 -0.68 -4.91 -11.72
CA LEU A 208 -1.04 -6.30 -11.47
C LEU A 208 0.24 -7.14 -11.37
N VAL A 209 0.37 -7.87 -10.25
CA VAL A 209 1.39 -8.92 -10.10
C VAL A 209 0.86 -10.20 -10.74
N ASP A 210 1.53 -10.67 -11.79
CA ASP A 210 1.12 -11.85 -12.55
C ASP A 210 1.54 -13.14 -11.81
N ASN A 211 0.82 -13.44 -10.75
CA ASN A 211 0.99 -14.65 -9.95
C ASN A 211 -0.39 -15.26 -9.60
N GLU A 212 -0.39 -16.38 -8.91
CA GLU A 212 -1.62 -17.08 -8.49
C GLU A 212 -2.58 -16.21 -7.67
N TRP A 213 -2.08 -15.24 -6.93
CA TRP A 213 -2.86 -14.32 -6.09
C TRP A 213 -3.38 -13.11 -6.86
N ARG A 214 -2.86 -12.83 -8.06
CA ARG A 214 -3.23 -11.67 -8.88
C ARG A 214 -3.30 -10.39 -8.05
N HIS A 215 -2.30 -10.17 -7.18
CA HIS A 215 -2.27 -9.01 -6.33
C HIS A 215 -2.10 -7.73 -7.15
N THR A 216 -3.01 -6.79 -6.98
CA THR A 216 -3.06 -5.54 -7.74
C THR A 216 -2.81 -4.36 -6.82
N PHE A 217 -1.87 -3.51 -7.18
CA PHE A 217 -1.62 -2.23 -6.52
C PHE A 217 -2.25 -1.12 -7.33
N SER A 218 -3.25 -0.44 -6.76
CA SER A 218 -3.91 0.71 -7.37
C SER A 218 -3.51 1.97 -6.61
N PHE A 219 -3.00 2.97 -7.34
CA PHE A 219 -2.45 4.21 -6.77
C PHE A 219 -3.37 5.38 -7.08
N PHE A 220 -3.63 6.19 -6.06
CA PHE A 220 -4.50 7.34 -6.14
C PHE A 220 -3.91 8.55 -5.42
N CYS A 221 -4.40 9.73 -5.76
CA CYS A 221 -4.06 11.00 -5.14
C CYS A 221 -5.35 11.79 -4.85
N LYS A 222 -5.41 12.48 -3.70
CA LYS A 222 -6.48 13.41 -3.34
C LYS A 222 -6.37 14.75 -4.06
#